data_5a209649f64a74ff2f98d58cd6f56077
#
_entry.id   5a209649f64a74ff2f98d58cd6f56077
#
_cell.length_a   1.000
_cell.length_b   1.000
_cell.length_c   1.000
_cell.angle_alpha   90.00
_cell.angle_beta   90.00
_cell.angle_gamma   90.00
#
_symmetry.space_group_name_H-M   'P 1'
#
loop_
_entity.id
_entity.type
_entity.pdbx_description
1 polymer ?
#
loop_
_entity_poly.entity_id
_entity_poly.type
_entity_poly.pdbx_seq_one_letter_code
_entity_poly.pdbx_strand_id
1 'polypeptide(L)'
;MMSAGLCSTALVALSLLSVYVHGAILAGGLQKQDPNDPEVVKAATFAVTGFNQRSNEEYDYKLMKIVSAESQVVAGVRYVLNVEIGRTDCKRTSTSEKASCGIIQDSELAKTLLCTFSVLEVPWENEETLQSSSCNTQQ
;
A
#
# COMPACT_ATOMS: atom_id res chain seq x y z
N MET A 1 -67.09 -0.21 31.37
CA MET A 1 -67.08 -0.83 30.12
C MET A 1 -66.08 -0.21 29.23
N MET A 2 -65.07 -0.88 28.87
CA MET A 2 -64.32 -0.63 27.86
C MET A 2 -63.29 0.26 27.80
N SER A 3 -62.15 -0.08 27.93
CA SER A 3 -61.14 0.25 26.98
C SER A 3 -59.82 -0.31 27.45
N ALA A 4 -59.66 -1.46 27.03
CA ALA A 4 -58.33 -2.03 26.99
C ALA A 4 -57.87 -1.93 25.54
N GLY A 5 -56.91 -1.17 25.23
CA GLY A 5 -56.39 -1.22 23.92
C GLY A 5 -55.53 -0.08 23.39
N LEU A 6 -54.71 0.51 24.20
CA LEU A 6 -53.86 1.58 23.72
C LEU A 6 -52.46 1.57 24.27
N CYS A 7 -51.93 0.43 24.66
CA CYS A 7 -50.56 0.34 25.16
C CYS A 7 -49.64 -0.61 24.36
N SER A 8 -50.06 -1.07 23.18
CA SER A 8 -49.29 -2.10 22.49
C SER A 8 -48.53 -1.62 21.27
N THR A 9 -48.67 -0.36 20.86
CA THR A 9 -48.04 0.11 19.62
C THR A 9 -46.82 0.98 19.83
N ALA A 10 -46.54 1.39 21.06
CA ALA A 10 -45.42 2.28 21.34
C ALA A 10 -44.07 1.55 21.62
N LEU A 11 -44.13 0.24 21.89
CA LEU A 11 -42.92 -0.51 22.29
C LEU A 11 -42.18 -1.18 21.11
N VAL A 12 -42.75 -1.22 19.92
CA VAL A 12 -42.12 -1.85 18.74
C VAL A 12 -41.24 -0.87 17.98
N ALA A 13 -41.43 0.44 18.18
CA ALA A 13 -40.65 1.43 17.44
C ALA A 13 -39.25 1.69 18.02
N LEU A 14 -39.01 1.32 19.30
CA LEU A 14 -37.70 1.55 19.92
C LEU A 14 -36.67 0.46 19.69
N SER A 15 -37.08 -0.71 19.22
CA SER A 15 -36.16 -1.82 19.00
C SER A 15 -35.48 -1.81 17.64
N LEU A 16 -35.90 -0.96 16.71
CA LEU A 16 -35.35 -0.86 15.36
C LEU A 16 -34.21 0.14 15.22
N LEU A 17 -33.98 0.97 16.22
CA LEU A 17 -32.91 2.00 16.18
C LEU A 17 -31.55 1.49 16.62
N SER A 18 -31.47 0.30 17.21
CA SER A 18 -30.20 -0.22 17.73
C SER A 18 -29.36 -0.99 16.70
N VAL A 19 -29.88 -1.22 15.51
CA VAL A 19 -29.20 -2.03 14.48
C VAL A 19 -28.28 -1.19 13.58
N TYR A 20 -28.45 0.12 13.58
CA TYR A 20 -27.67 0.99 12.68
C TYR A 20 -26.33 1.44 13.22
N VAL A 21 -26.01 1.20 14.48
CA VAL A 21 -24.79 1.70 15.13
C VAL A 21 -23.61 0.76 14.93
N HIS A 22 -23.82 -0.48 14.51
CA HIS A 22 -22.76 -1.48 14.40
C HIS A 22 -22.06 -1.53 13.04
N GLY A 23 -22.58 -0.85 12.02
CA GLY A 23 -22.01 -0.87 10.67
C GLY A 23 -20.99 0.22 10.37
N ALA A 24 -20.80 1.20 11.28
CA ALA A 24 -20.00 2.38 10.99
C ALA A 24 -18.52 2.29 11.44
N ILE A 25 -18.10 1.20 12.10
CA ILE A 25 -16.79 1.11 12.78
C ILE A 25 -15.77 0.31 11.94
N LEU A 26 -16.13 -0.23 10.77
CA LEU A 26 -15.30 -1.22 10.09
C LEU A 26 -14.58 -0.73 8.83
N ALA A 27 -14.70 0.54 8.45
CA ALA A 27 -14.01 1.05 7.28
C ALA A 27 -12.85 1.96 7.71
N GLY A 28 -11.67 1.36 7.96
CA GLY A 28 -10.43 2.13 7.93
C GLY A 28 -10.22 2.65 6.52
N GLY A 29 -10.43 3.97 6.28
CA GLY A 29 -10.13 4.60 5.00
C GLY A 29 -8.63 4.78 4.81
N LEU A 30 -8.21 5.04 3.57
CA LEU A 30 -6.84 5.43 3.24
C LEU A 30 -6.54 6.80 3.86
N GLN A 31 -5.40 6.90 4.55
CA GLN A 31 -4.89 8.13 5.15
C GLN A 31 -3.56 8.49 4.52
N LYS A 32 -3.40 9.77 4.19
CA LYS A 32 -2.13 10.27 3.66
C LYS A 32 -1.01 10.11 4.68
N GLN A 33 0.15 9.70 4.19
CA GLN A 33 1.36 9.54 4.98
C GLN A 33 2.47 10.43 4.43
N ASP A 34 3.39 10.80 5.31
CA ASP A 34 4.59 11.53 4.91
C ASP A 34 5.52 10.59 4.12
N PRO A 35 5.90 10.98 2.87
CA PRO A 35 6.88 10.18 2.10
C PRO A 35 8.24 10.00 2.80
N ASN A 36 8.57 10.86 3.75
CA ASN A 36 9.83 10.76 4.51
C ASN A 36 9.71 9.92 5.78
N ASP A 37 8.53 9.45 6.13
CA ASP A 37 8.33 8.58 7.28
C ASP A 37 9.15 7.30 7.10
N PRO A 38 9.96 6.89 8.12
CA PRO A 38 10.80 5.69 8.02
C PRO A 38 10.03 4.41 7.68
N GLU A 39 8.82 4.26 8.16
CA GLU A 39 7.99 3.08 7.84
C GLU A 39 7.52 3.10 6.39
N VAL A 40 7.22 4.28 5.86
CA VAL A 40 6.88 4.46 4.45
C VAL A 40 8.08 4.14 3.55
N VAL A 41 9.26 4.65 3.91
CA VAL A 41 10.51 4.39 3.16
C VAL A 41 10.84 2.89 3.20
N LYS A 42 10.67 2.26 4.33
CA LYS A 42 10.86 0.81 4.48
C LYS A 42 9.92 0.02 3.56
N ALA A 43 8.63 0.36 3.56
CA ALA A 43 7.64 -0.29 2.69
C ALA A 43 7.96 -0.08 1.21
N ALA A 44 8.38 1.11 0.82
CA ALA A 44 8.78 1.42 -0.56
C ALA A 44 10.01 0.62 -0.99
N THR A 45 11.02 0.54 -0.13
CA THR A 45 12.23 -0.24 -0.39
C THR A 45 11.91 -1.73 -0.55
N PHE A 46 11.06 -2.26 0.31
CA PHE A 46 10.57 -3.62 0.20
C PHE A 46 9.84 -3.86 -1.13
N ALA A 47 8.99 -2.92 -1.54
CA ALA A 47 8.24 -3.02 -2.79
C ALA A 47 9.16 -3.06 -4.01
N VAL A 48 10.21 -2.24 -4.04
CA VAL A 48 11.19 -2.23 -5.14
C VAL A 48 11.96 -3.55 -5.19
N THR A 49 12.35 -4.10 -4.05
CA THR A 49 12.98 -5.42 -3.98
C THR A 49 12.05 -6.49 -4.56
N GLY A 50 10.78 -6.47 -4.19
CA GLY A 50 9.78 -7.39 -4.73
C GLY A 50 9.54 -7.21 -6.22
N PHE A 51 9.54 -5.97 -6.70
CA PHE A 51 9.48 -5.67 -8.13
C PHE A 51 10.65 -6.30 -8.88
N ASN A 52 11.87 -6.10 -8.40
CA ASN A 52 13.07 -6.67 -9.04
C ASN A 52 13.02 -8.21 -9.11
N GLN A 53 12.50 -8.85 -8.05
CA GLN A 53 12.38 -10.32 -8.02
C GLN A 53 11.36 -10.87 -9.02
N ARG A 54 10.31 -10.10 -9.31
CA ARG A 54 9.20 -10.52 -10.20
C ARG A 54 9.31 -9.99 -11.61
N SER A 55 10.17 -9.01 -11.82
CA SER A 55 10.33 -8.31 -13.10
C SER A 55 11.01 -9.18 -14.14
N ASN A 56 10.65 -8.99 -15.42
CA ASN A 56 11.36 -9.53 -16.58
C ASN A 56 12.43 -8.56 -17.11
N GLU A 57 12.68 -7.47 -16.41
CA GLU A 57 13.72 -6.51 -16.77
C GLU A 57 15.11 -7.14 -16.61
N GLU A 58 16.04 -6.76 -17.47
CA GLU A 58 17.42 -7.26 -17.43
C GLU A 58 18.22 -6.72 -16.23
N TYR A 59 17.93 -5.48 -15.84
CA TYR A 59 18.63 -4.77 -14.77
C TYR A 59 17.73 -4.54 -13.58
N ASP A 60 18.33 -4.48 -12.41
CA ASP A 60 17.62 -4.07 -11.19
C ASP A 60 17.28 -2.59 -11.24
N TYR A 61 16.21 -2.23 -10.55
CA TYR A 61 15.78 -0.87 -10.32
C TYR A 61 15.99 -0.47 -8.87
N LYS A 62 16.15 0.81 -8.63
CA LYS A 62 16.34 1.39 -7.32
C LYS A 62 15.34 2.52 -7.09
N LEU A 63 14.87 2.65 -5.86
CA LEU A 63 13.97 3.74 -5.47
C LEU A 63 14.66 5.09 -5.68
N MET A 64 14.02 5.97 -6.43
CA MET A 64 14.47 7.36 -6.64
C MET A 64 13.69 8.32 -5.76
N LYS A 65 12.37 8.19 -5.74
CA LYS A 65 11.49 9.13 -5.06
C LYS A 65 10.18 8.46 -4.69
N ILE A 66 9.67 8.78 -3.53
CA ILE A 66 8.29 8.47 -3.14
C ILE A 66 7.46 9.71 -3.45
N VAL A 67 6.59 9.61 -4.46
CA VAL A 67 5.75 10.72 -4.91
C VAL A 67 4.61 10.96 -3.94
N SER A 68 3.95 9.88 -3.52
CA SER A 68 2.88 9.93 -2.52
C SER A 68 2.77 8.60 -1.79
N ALA A 69 2.24 8.67 -0.58
CA ALA A 69 2.03 7.50 0.25
C ALA A 69 0.70 7.63 0.99
N GLU A 70 -0.01 6.52 1.08
CA GLU A 70 -1.22 6.38 1.87
C GLU A 70 -1.14 5.07 2.64
N SER A 71 -1.81 5.02 3.78
CA SER A 71 -1.93 3.79 4.55
C SER A 71 -3.37 3.52 4.96
N GLN A 72 -3.68 2.26 5.18
CA GLN A 72 -4.98 1.80 5.63
C GLN A 72 -4.78 0.73 6.69
N VAL A 73 -5.46 0.89 7.82
CA VAL A 73 -5.49 -0.16 8.85
C VAL A 73 -6.47 -1.25 8.40
N VAL A 74 -5.93 -2.44 8.25
CA VAL A 74 -6.65 -3.67 7.91
C VAL A 74 -6.28 -4.71 8.96
N ALA A 75 -6.24 -5.99 8.64
CA ALA A 75 -5.55 -6.95 9.51
C ALA A 75 -4.03 -6.78 9.32
N GLY A 76 -3.49 -5.69 9.82
CA GLY A 76 -2.16 -5.16 9.57
C GLY A 76 -2.24 -3.73 9.06
N VAL A 77 -1.21 -3.28 8.38
CA VAL A 77 -1.17 -1.97 7.72
C VAL A 77 -0.89 -2.18 6.23
N ARG A 78 -1.76 -1.67 5.40
CA ARG A 78 -1.58 -1.66 3.96
C ARG A 78 -1.09 -0.29 3.52
N TYR A 79 0.06 -0.25 2.86
CA TYR A 79 0.60 0.97 2.25
C TYR A 79 0.28 0.96 0.76
N VAL A 80 -0.21 2.10 0.25
CA VAL A 80 -0.36 2.36 -1.18
C VAL A 80 0.63 3.46 -1.54
N LEU A 81 1.59 3.11 -2.39
CA LEU A 81 2.77 3.94 -2.66
C LEU A 81 2.85 4.26 -4.15
N ASN A 82 2.98 5.53 -4.48
CA ASN A 82 3.35 5.98 -5.81
C ASN A 82 4.81 6.41 -5.77
N VAL A 83 5.65 5.72 -6.52
CA VAL A 83 7.10 5.91 -6.47
C VAL A 83 7.70 5.99 -7.86
N GLU A 84 8.82 6.69 -7.95
CA GLU A 84 9.70 6.65 -9.12
C GLU A 84 10.87 5.72 -8.83
N ILE A 85 11.14 4.80 -9.73
CA ILE A 85 12.29 3.90 -9.66
C ILE A 85 13.13 4.05 -10.92
N GLY A 86 14.45 3.96 -10.76
CA GLY A 86 15.40 4.12 -11.85
C GLY A 86 16.21 2.87 -12.12
N ARG A 87 16.49 2.61 -13.40
CA ARG A 87 17.33 1.50 -13.82
C ARG A 87 18.74 1.68 -13.26
N THR A 88 19.30 0.60 -12.71
CA THR A 88 20.67 0.55 -12.21
C THR A 88 21.59 -0.15 -13.20
N ASP A 89 22.91 -0.05 -12.95
CA ASP A 89 23.95 -0.76 -13.69
C ASP A 89 24.13 -2.23 -13.30
N CYS A 90 23.34 -2.71 -12.33
CA CYS A 90 23.40 -4.10 -11.88
C CYS A 90 22.40 -4.98 -12.61
N LYS A 91 22.88 -6.06 -13.21
CA LYS A 91 22.01 -7.07 -13.77
C LYS A 91 21.25 -7.79 -12.66
N ARG A 92 19.99 -8.08 -12.92
CA ARG A 92 19.10 -8.78 -11.96
C ARG A 92 19.65 -10.13 -11.52
N THR A 93 20.33 -10.83 -12.42
CA THR A 93 20.95 -12.13 -12.15
C THR A 93 22.33 -12.04 -11.52
N SER A 94 22.85 -10.82 -11.31
CA SER A 94 24.16 -10.61 -10.73
C SER A 94 24.18 -11.01 -9.26
N THR A 95 25.28 -11.61 -8.81
CA THR A 95 25.56 -11.92 -7.41
C THR A 95 26.23 -10.77 -6.67
N SER A 96 26.46 -9.64 -7.34
CA SER A 96 27.06 -8.43 -6.74
C SER A 96 26.16 -7.87 -5.63
N GLU A 97 26.77 -7.16 -4.70
CA GLU A 97 26.02 -6.48 -3.65
C GLU A 97 25.06 -5.45 -4.25
N LYS A 98 23.76 -5.69 -4.05
CA LYS A 98 22.70 -4.82 -4.58
C LYS A 98 22.78 -3.39 -4.03
N ALA A 99 23.37 -3.21 -2.85
CA ALA A 99 23.53 -1.90 -2.23
C ALA A 99 24.51 -0.98 -2.98
N SER A 100 25.45 -1.55 -3.75
CA SER A 100 26.45 -0.77 -4.50
C SER A 100 26.00 -0.39 -5.91
N CYS A 101 24.80 -0.81 -6.34
CA CYS A 101 24.28 -0.48 -7.66
C CYS A 101 23.93 1.00 -7.76
N GLY A 102 24.41 1.66 -8.81
CA GLY A 102 24.10 3.05 -9.10
C GLY A 102 23.00 3.19 -10.14
N ILE A 103 22.18 4.23 -10.01
CA ILE A 103 21.19 4.57 -11.02
C ILE A 103 21.93 5.09 -12.26
N ILE A 104 21.58 4.53 -13.43
CA ILE A 104 22.16 4.94 -14.72
C ILE A 104 21.63 6.33 -15.07
N GLN A 105 22.53 7.27 -15.30
CA GLN A 105 22.20 8.64 -15.68
C GLN A 105 22.41 8.94 -17.15
N ASP A 106 23.04 8.02 -17.89
CA ASP A 106 23.22 8.15 -19.33
C ASP A 106 21.86 8.14 -20.02
N SER A 107 21.58 9.17 -20.82
CA SER A 107 20.27 9.38 -21.46
C SER A 107 19.83 8.25 -22.39
N GLU A 108 20.75 7.46 -22.95
CA GLU A 108 20.41 6.33 -23.82
C GLU A 108 20.01 5.07 -23.04
N LEU A 109 20.61 4.87 -21.88
CA LEU A 109 20.40 3.67 -21.05
C LEU A 109 19.51 3.93 -19.84
N ALA A 110 19.36 5.18 -19.44
CA ALA A 110 18.50 5.56 -18.31
C ALA A 110 17.05 5.21 -18.60
N LYS A 111 16.38 4.65 -17.62
CA LYS A 111 14.96 4.35 -17.67
C LYS A 111 14.34 4.60 -16.30
N THR A 112 13.32 5.40 -16.27
CA THR A 112 12.55 5.68 -15.06
C THR A 112 11.16 5.09 -15.20
N LEU A 113 10.72 4.39 -14.18
CA LEU A 113 9.35 3.88 -14.10
C LEU A 113 8.61 4.60 -12.99
N LEU A 114 7.35 4.94 -13.27
CA LEU A 114 6.41 5.38 -12.25
C LEU A 114 5.57 4.18 -11.85
N CYS A 115 5.67 3.79 -10.59
CA CYS A 115 5.05 2.58 -10.08
C CYS A 115 4.05 2.90 -8.97
N THR A 116 2.95 2.14 -8.97
CA THR A 116 2.03 2.06 -7.84
C THR A 116 2.18 0.70 -7.20
N PHE A 117 2.58 0.68 -5.94
CA PHE A 117 2.74 -0.53 -5.15
C PHE A 117 1.73 -0.58 -4.01
N SER A 118 1.25 -1.78 -3.71
CA SER A 118 0.49 -2.05 -2.49
C SER A 118 1.27 -3.05 -1.65
N VAL A 119 1.64 -2.65 -0.44
CA VAL A 119 2.41 -3.48 0.51
C VAL A 119 1.56 -3.70 1.75
N LEU A 120 1.40 -4.96 2.14
CA LEU A 120 0.78 -5.33 3.41
C LEU A 120 1.88 -5.67 4.41
N GLU A 121 1.85 -4.99 5.54
CA GLU A 121 2.71 -5.29 6.68
C GLU A 121 1.85 -5.84 7.83
N VAL A 122 2.27 -6.99 8.37
CA VAL A 122 1.64 -7.61 9.54
C VAL A 122 2.71 -7.69 10.64
N PRO A 123 2.83 -6.62 11.47
CA PRO A 123 3.95 -6.48 12.41
C PRO A 123 4.05 -7.62 13.43
N TRP A 124 2.91 -8.12 13.92
CA TRP A 124 2.91 -9.21 14.91
C TRP A 124 3.29 -10.58 14.33
N GLU A 125 3.29 -10.71 13.01
CA GLU A 125 3.76 -11.90 12.30
C GLU A 125 5.13 -11.70 11.67
N ASN A 126 5.67 -10.49 11.77
CA ASN A 126 6.92 -10.08 11.13
C ASN A 126 6.91 -10.38 9.62
N GLU A 127 5.77 -10.14 8.97
CA GLU A 127 5.57 -10.41 7.55
C GLU A 127 5.32 -9.11 6.77
N GLU A 128 5.93 -9.04 5.60
CA GLU A 128 5.64 -8.03 4.59
C GLU A 128 5.33 -8.74 3.27
N THR A 129 4.32 -8.24 2.55
CA THR A 129 3.89 -8.82 1.27
C THR A 129 3.65 -7.72 0.26
N LEU A 130 4.26 -7.84 -0.91
CA LEU A 130 3.91 -7.00 -2.07
C LEU A 130 2.64 -7.57 -2.71
N GLN A 131 1.51 -6.92 -2.45
CA GLN A 131 0.19 -7.38 -2.92
C GLN A 131 -0.04 -7.06 -4.38
N SER A 132 0.39 -5.88 -4.82
CA SER A 132 0.25 -5.47 -6.21
C SER A 132 1.37 -4.53 -6.64
N SER A 133 1.64 -4.55 -7.93
CA SER A 133 2.68 -3.76 -8.57
C SER A 133 2.22 -3.39 -9.98
N SER A 134 2.16 -2.10 -10.27
CA SER A 134 1.81 -1.58 -11.59
C SER A 134 2.77 -0.46 -11.94
N CYS A 135 3.52 -0.62 -13.02
CA CYS A 135 4.55 0.34 -13.43
C CYS A 135 4.38 0.77 -14.88
N ASN A 136 4.61 2.07 -15.12
CA ASN A 136 4.59 2.67 -16.44
C ASN A 136 5.91 3.39 -16.69
N THR A 137 6.40 3.35 -17.93
CA THR A 137 7.59 4.10 -18.32
C THR A 137 7.26 5.58 -18.32
N GLN A 138 8.09 6.36 -17.64
CA GLN A 138 8.05 7.82 -17.74
C GLN A 138 8.76 8.25 -19.03
N GLN A 139 8.04 9.03 -19.82
CA GLN A 139 8.60 9.67 -21.01
C GLN A 139 9.11 11.07 -20.68
#